data_7a74bfe7db0289db96e190c711dacf6b
#
_entry.id   7a74bfe7db0289db96e190c711dacf6b
#
_cell.length_a   1.000
_cell.length_b   1.000
_cell.length_c   1.000
_cell.angle_alpha   90.00
_cell.angle_beta   90.00
_cell.angle_gamma   90.00
#
_symmetry.space_group_name_H-M   'P 1'
#
loop_
_entity.id
_entity.type
_entity.pdbx_description
1 polymer ?
#
loop_
_entity_poly.entity_id
_entity_poly.type
_entity_poly.pdbx_seq_one_letter_code
_entity_poly.pdbx_strand_id
1 'polypeptide(L)'
;MTVPLQQIRGIYERIVIDAASPVRVYVENQLATEFADDDEYCLVRVNFGLMQEQAIGAQASWHIRGSLVCEIFTRKSIGPGRGLVIAGPVIDALSALNGSIPPPGQSIIARVGTLTGPTQAQLQDRAHHFTRFSMPFMARHRE
;
A
#
# COMPACT_ATOMS: atom_id res chain seq x y z
N MET A 1 -1.50 14.43 22.27
CA MET A 1 -2.05 14.10 20.94
C MET A 1 -1.78 12.64 20.61
N THR A 2 -2.79 11.93 20.14
CA THR A 2 -2.64 10.55 19.69
C THR A 2 -2.43 10.54 18.18
N VAL A 3 -1.33 9.93 17.73
CA VAL A 3 -1.05 9.78 16.30
C VAL A 3 -2.03 8.76 15.72
N PRO A 4 -2.81 9.10 14.68
CA PRO A 4 -3.84 8.21 14.15
C PRO A 4 -3.27 7.16 13.19
N LEU A 5 -2.43 6.26 13.69
CA LEU A 5 -1.72 5.28 12.87
C LEU A 5 -2.67 4.37 12.12
N GLN A 6 -3.76 3.96 12.76
CA GLN A 6 -4.74 3.08 12.11
C GLN A 6 -5.43 3.78 10.94
N GLN A 7 -5.73 5.07 11.07
CA GLN A 7 -6.32 5.85 9.97
C GLN A 7 -5.34 6.02 8.81
N ILE A 8 -4.07 6.29 9.11
CA ILE A 8 -3.03 6.43 8.10
C ILE A 8 -2.87 5.12 7.33
N ARG A 9 -2.76 4.01 8.05
CA ARG A 9 -2.69 2.70 7.45
C ARG A 9 -3.90 2.43 6.55
N GLY A 10 -5.09 2.75 7.04
CA GLY A 10 -6.34 2.56 6.30
C GLY A 10 -6.41 3.34 5.01
N ILE A 11 -5.82 4.53 4.93
CA ILE A 11 -5.78 5.33 3.70
C ILE A 11 -5.05 4.57 2.60
N TYR A 12 -3.85 4.06 2.88
CA TYR A 12 -3.07 3.32 1.89
C TYR A 12 -3.71 1.99 1.52
N GLU A 13 -4.21 1.25 2.52
CA GLU A 13 -4.88 -0.02 2.27
C GLU A 13 -6.13 0.14 1.41
N ARG A 14 -6.92 1.17 1.66
CA ARG A 14 -8.14 1.43 0.89
C ARG A 14 -7.83 1.74 -0.57
N ILE A 15 -6.79 2.50 -0.83
CA ILE A 15 -6.38 2.81 -2.20
C ILE A 15 -6.02 1.54 -2.97
N VAL A 16 -5.27 0.64 -2.33
CA VAL A 16 -4.89 -0.63 -2.95
C VAL A 16 -6.12 -1.50 -3.20
N ILE A 17 -7.02 -1.60 -2.21
CA ILE A 17 -8.25 -2.40 -2.33
C ILE A 17 -9.10 -1.90 -3.50
N ASP A 18 -9.32 -0.61 -3.59
CA ASP A 18 -10.18 -0.03 -4.62
C ASP A 18 -9.54 -0.14 -6.01
N ALA A 19 -8.23 0.07 -6.12
CA ALA A 19 -7.52 0.04 -7.40
C ALA A 19 -7.35 -1.37 -7.94
N ALA A 20 -7.20 -2.37 -7.07
CA ALA A 20 -7.03 -3.77 -7.46
C ALA A 20 -8.35 -4.49 -7.74
N SER A 21 -9.50 -3.89 -7.38
CA SER A 21 -10.82 -4.51 -7.61
C SER A 21 -10.99 -4.91 -9.09
N PRO A 22 -11.54 -6.09 -9.40
CA PRO A 22 -12.19 -7.06 -8.51
C PRO A 22 -11.25 -8.07 -7.83
N VAL A 23 -9.95 -7.95 -7.99
CA VAL A 23 -8.98 -8.83 -7.35
C VAL A 23 -9.02 -8.62 -5.84
N ARG A 24 -9.09 -9.72 -5.08
CA ARG A 24 -9.16 -9.65 -3.63
C ARG A 24 -7.84 -9.19 -3.04
N VAL A 25 -7.91 -8.27 -2.09
CA VAL A 25 -6.75 -7.74 -1.39
C VAL A 25 -6.84 -8.13 0.08
N TYR A 26 -5.78 -8.76 0.56
CA TYR A 26 -5.64 -9.11 1.97
C TYR A 26 -4.68 -8.13 2.62
N VAL A 27 -5.03 -7.69 3.82
CA VAL A 27 -4.18 -6.83 4.62
C VAL A 27 -3.38 -7.67 5.61
N GLU A 28 -2.34 -7.09 6.16
CA GLU A 28 -1.52 -7.74 7.17
C GLU A 28 -2.38 -8.29 8.32
N ASN A 29 -1.98 -9.41 8.88
CA ASN A 29 -2.65 -10.16 9.97
C ASN A 29 -3.84 -11.02 9.57
N GLN A 30 -4.17 -11.13 8.30
CA GLN A 30 -5.16 -12.11 7.86
C GLN A 30 -4.54 -13.51 7.79
N LEU A 31 -5.35 -14.53 8.06
CA LEU A 31 -4.87 -15.90 8.10
C LEU A 31 -4.46 -16.37 6.69
N ALA A 32 -3.28 -16.96 6.59
CA ALA A 32 -2.73 -17.41 5.31
C ALA A 32 -3.62 -18.49 4.65
N THR A 33 -4.37 -19.25 5.41
CA THR A 33 -5.28 -20.26 4.88
C THR A 33 -6.42 -19.67 4.05
N GLU A 34 -6.73 -18.39 4.23
CA GLU A 34 -7.75 -17.70 3.43
C GLU A 34 -7.29 -17.42 2.00
N PHE A 35 -5.97 -17.42 1.76
CA PHE A 35 -5.40 -17.12 0.45
C PHE A 35 -5.31 -18.32 -0.48
N ALA A 36 -5.24 -19.52 0.09
CA ALA A 36 -4.83 -20.72 -0.64
C ALA A 36 -5.77 -21.10 -1.80
N ASP A 37 -7.04 -20.73 -1.67
CA ASP A 37 -8.06 -21.10 -2.65
C ASP A 37 -8.29 -20.01 -3.71
N ASP A 38 -7.68 -18.84 -3.56
CA ASP A 38 -7.83 -17.75 -4.50
C ASP A 38 -6.90 -17.95 -5.71
N ASP A 39 -7.43 -17.80 -6.91
CA ASP A 39 -6.64 -17.83 -8.13
C ASP A 39 -5.71 -16.66 -8.26
N GLU A 40 -6.21 -15.49 -7.89
CA GLU A 40 -5.46 -14.24 -7.89
C GLU A 40 -5.77 -13.49 -6.61
N TYR A 41 -4.75 -12.94 -5.99
CA TYR A 41 -4.94 -12.09 -4.82
C TYR A 41 -3.74 -11.16 -4.63
N CYS A 42 -3.96 -10.10 -3.86
CA CYS A 42 -2.92 -9.17 -3.47
C CYS A 42 -2.77 -9.19 -1.96
N LEU A 43 -1.54 -8.99 -1.51
CA LEU A 43 -1.25 -8.79 -0.09
C LEU A 43 -0.58 -7.43 0.05
N VAL A 44 -1.14 -6.56 0.89
CA VAL A 44 -0.59 -5.24 1.14
C VAL A 44 -0.11 -5.15 2.59
N ARG A 45 1.08 -4.57 2.77
CA ARG A 45 1.67 -4.32 4.09
C ARG A 45 2.06 -2.86 4.19
N VAL A 46 1.68 -2.26 5.29
CA VAL A 46 2.06 -0.89 5.63
C VAL A 46 2.95 -0.96 6.86
N ASN A 47 4.23 -0.65 6.67
CA ASN A 47 5.22 -0.72 7.74
C ASN A 47 5.60 0.69 8.16
N PHE A 48 5.35 1.02 9.42
CA PHE A 48 5.76 2.30 9.96
C PHE A 48 7.23 2.27 10.32
N GLY A 49 7.93 3.33 9.94
CA GLY A 49 9.33 3.52 10.27
C GLY A 49 9.49 4.67 11.24
N LEU A 50 10.11 5.74 10.78
CA LEU A 50 10.40 6.90 11.62
C LEU A 50 9.16 7.77 11.81
N MET A 51 8.86 8.12 13.06
CA MET A 51 7.84 9.10 13.41
C MET A 51 8.51 10.25 14.15
N GLN A 52 8.25 11.46 13.70
CA GLN A 52 8.91 12.63 14.25
C GLN A 52 7.90 13.74 14.49
N GLU A 53 7.83 14.22 15.71
CA GLU A 53 7.03 15.37 16.06
C GLU A 53 7.78 16.63 15.66
N GLN A 54 7.07 17.54 15.00
CA GLN A 54 7.59 18.86 14.68
C GLN A 54 6.61 19.90 15.18
N ALA A 55 7.08 20.75 16.09
CA ALA A 55 6.30 21.86 16.59
C ALA A 55 6.85 23.15 15.98
N ILE A 56 6.00 23.89 15.28
CA ILE A 56 6.32 25.22 14.78
C ILE A 56 5.26 26.16 15.33
N GLY A 57 5.66 27.01 16.26
CA GLY A 57 4.74 27.88 16.96
C GLY A 57 3.83 27.10 17.90
N ALA A 58 2.53 27.43 17.89
CA ALA A 58 1.53 26.79 18.76
C ALA A 58 0.95 25.50 18.19
N GLN A 59 1.34 25.09 16.99
CA GLN A 59 0.79 23.90 16.33
C GLN A 59 1.81 22.79 16.29
N ALA A 60 1.42 21.63 16.82
CA ALA A 60 2.20 20.40 16.71
C ALA A 60 1.78 19.63 15.46
N SER A 61 2.75 19.06 14.77
CA SER A 61 2.49 18.15 13.67
C SER A 61 3.40 16.93 13.76
N TRP A 62 2.89 15.78 13.30
CA TRP A 62 3.65 14.56 13.24
C TRP A 62 4.01 14.25 11.79
N HIS A 63 5.27 13.94 11.56
CA HIS A 63 5.76 13.43 10.28
C HIS A 63 6.03 11.95 10.45
N ILE A 64 5.34 11.16 9.66
CA ILE A 64 5.39 9.71 9.75
C ILE A 64 5.91 9.17 8.43
N ARG A 65 6.95 8.35 8.51
CA ARG A 65 7.55 7.71 7.35
C ARG A 65 7.52 6.21 7.51
N GLY A 66 7.38 5.53 6.38
CA GLY A 66 7.40 4.08 6.37
C GLY A 66 7.50 3.55 4.95
N SER A 67 7.15 2.30 4.80
CA SER A 67 7.15 1.64 3.51
C SER A 67 5.85 0.90 3.28
N LEU A 68 5.40 0.95 2.03
CA LEU A 68 4.26 0.20 1.55
C LEU A 68 4.79 -0.90 0.64
N VAL A 69 4.40 -2.13 0.92
CA VAL A 69 4.78 -3.28 0.10
C VAL A 69 3.50 -3.93 -0.42
N CYS A 70 3.44 -4.12 -1.72
CA CYS A 70 2.33 -4.80 -2.37
C CYS A 70 2.85 -6.04 -3.08
N GLU A 71 2.26 -7.18 -2.77
CA GLU A 71 2.60 -8.47 -3.36
C GLU A 71 1.39 -8.99 -4.10
N ILE A 72 1.57 -9.34 -5.37
CA ILE A 72 0.49 -9.78 -6.25
C ILE A 72 0.76 -11.22 -6.66
N PHE A 73 -0.21 -12.08 -6.37
CA PHE A 73 -0.13 -13.51 -6.68
C PHE A 73 -1.10 -13.81 -7.82
N THR A 74 -0.59 -14.38 -8.90
CA THR A 74 -1.38 -14.74 -10.06
C THR A 74 -1.10 -16.18 -10.45
N ARG A 75 -2.02 -16.81 -11.19
CA ARG A 75 -1.83 -18.18 -11.65
C ARG A 75 -0.67 -18.29 -12.62
N LYS A 76 0.15 -19.32 -12.46
CA LYS A 76 1.26 -19.58 -13.38
C LYS A 76 0.80 -19.81 -14.81
N SER A 77 -0.36 -20.43 -14.99
CA SER A 77 -0.89 -20.76 -16.32
C SER A 77 -1.27 -19.53 -17.15
N ILE A 78 -1.43 -18.36 -16.52
CA ILE A 78 -1.84 -17.12 -17.19
C ILE A 78 -0.61 -16.36 -17.72
N GLY A 79 0.59 -16.68 -17.21
CA GLY A 79 1.82 -16.02 -17.59
C GLY A 79 2.15 -14.80 -16.72
N PRO A 80 3.35 -14.21 -16.91
CA PRO A 80 3.86 -13.16 -16.03
C PRO A 80 3.18 -11.81 -16.21
N GLY A 81 2.55 -11.56 -17.38
CA GLY A 81 1.98 -10.24 -17.66
C GLY A 81 0.78 -9.86 -16.79
N ARG A 82 0.06 -10.87 -16.27
CA ARG A 82 -1.13 -10.61 -15.47
C ARG A 82 -0.82 -9.83 -14.19
N GLY A 83 0.29 -10.15 -13.52
CA GLY A 83 0.71 -9.42 -12.34
C GLY A 83 0.97 -7.95 -12.62
N LEU A 84 1.56 -7.63 -13.76
CA LEU A 84 1.79 -6.24 -14.17
C LEU A 84 0.50 -5.51 -14.51
N VAL A 85 -0.47 -6.21 -15.09
CA VAL A 85 -1.79 -5.63 -15.39
C VAL A 85 -2.51 -5.24 -14.09
N ILE A 86 -2.37 -6.03 -13.04
CA ILE A 86 -2.95 -5.72 -11.72
C ILE A 86 -2.16 -4.59 -11.04
N ALA A 87 -0.83 -4.62 -11.12
CA ALA A 87 0.03 -3.65 -10.46
C ALA A 87 -0.13 -2.22 -11.01
N GLY A 88 -0.34 -2.07 -12.32
CA GLY A 88 -0.40 -0.75 -12.96
C GLY A 88 -1.40 0.19 -12.32
N PRO A 89 -2.69 -0.17 -12.27
CA PRO A 89 -3.70 0.68 -11.64
C PRO A 89 -3.44 0.98 -10.17
N VAL A 90 -2.88 0.03 -9.42
CA VAL A 90 -2.54 0.22 -8.01
C VAL A 90 -1.43 1.27 -7.88
N ILE A 91 -0.38 1.17 -8.68
CA ILE A 91 0.73 2.12 -8.69
C ILE A 91 0.22 3.51 -9.07
N ASP A 92 -0.62 3.60 -10.10
CA ASP A 92 -1.17 4.88 -10.54
C ASP A 92 -2.03 5.53 -9.46
N ALA A 93 -2.87 4.75 -8.78
CA ALA A 93 -3.73 5.25 -7.71
C ALA A 93 -2.92 5.74 -6.52
N LEU A 94 -1.86 5.02 -6.13
CA LEU A 94 -0.97 5.45 -5.05
C LEU A 94 -0.20 6.72 -5.43
N SER A 95 0.30 6.78 -6.66
CA SER A 95 1.04 7.94 -7.15
C SER A 95 0.17 9.19 -7.24
N ALA A 96 -1.13 9.02 -7.47
CA ALA A 96 -2.08 10.13 -7.53
C ALA A 96 -2.22 10.88 -6.20
N LEU A 97 -1.85 10.26 -5.08
CA LEU A 97 -1.82 10.94 -3.78
C LEU A 97 -0.92 12.18 -3.79
N ASN A 98 0.17 12.13 -4.55
CA ASN A 98 1.15 13.22 -4.58
C ASN A 98 0.62 14.48 -5.24
N GLY A 99 -0.38 14.33 -6.12
CA GLY A 99 -1.02 15.47 -6.78
C GLY A 99 -2.35 15.88 -6.17
N SER A 100 -2.84 15.16 -5.16
CA SER A 100 -4.13 15.44 -4.56
C SER A 100 -4.05 16.56 -3.53
N ILE A 101 -5.14 17.34 -3.44
CA ILE A 101 -5.31 18.36 -2.42
C ILE A 101 -6.26 17.77 -1.38
N PRO A 102 -5.86 17.68 -0.09
CA PRO A 102 -6.76 17.15 0.93
C PRO A 102 -8.01 18.01 1.06
N PRO A 103 -9.18 17.41 1.30
CA PRO A 103 -10.39 18.19 1.58
C PRO A 103 -10.21 19.11 2.79
N PRO A 104 -10.92 20.26 2.84
CA PRO A 104 -10.89 21.12 4.01
C PRO A 104 -11.27 20.35 5.28
N GLY A 105 -10.52 20.56 6.35
CA GLY A 105 -10.76 19.90 7.63
C GLY A 105 -10.08 18.54 7.79
N GLN A 106 -9.43 18.02 6.75
CA GLN A 106 -8.68 16.77 6.87
C GLN A 106 -7.32 17.03 7.54
N SER A 107 -7.06 16.32 8.62
CA SER A 107 -5.85 16.48 9.41
C SER A 107 -4.66 15.64 8.92
N ILE A 108 -4.92 14.69 8.01
CA ILE A 108 -3.91 13.76 7.51
C ILE A 108 -3.63 14.04 6.05
N ILE A 109 -2.35 14.22 5.71
CA ILE A 109 -1.88 14.35 4.34
C ILE A 109 -0.99 13.15 4.05
N ALA A 110 -1.40 12.32 3.08
CA ALA A 110 -0.67 11.11 2.72
C ALA A 110 0.04 11.29 1.37
N ARG A 111 1.28 10.83 1.29
CA ARG A 111 2.11 10.90 0.09
C ARG A 111 2.90 9.61 -0.07
N VAL A 112 3.39 9.36 -1.25
CA VAL A 112 4.27 8.23 -1.55
C VAL A 112 5.55 8.73 -2.20
N GLY A 113 6.61 7.94 -2.07
CA GLY A 113 7.91 8.25 -2.66
C GLY A 113 8.20 7.41 -3.90
N THR A 114 9.48 7.19 -4.16
CA THR A 114 9.94 6.50 -5.37
C THR A 114 9.58 5.03 -5.36
N LEU A 115 9.01 4.57 -6.46
CA LEU A 115 8.67 3.17 -6.67
C LEU A 115 9.91 2.30 -6.84
N THR A 116 9.93 1.15 -6.16
CA THR A 116 10.91 0.09 -6.37
C THR A 116 10.18 -1.14 -6.91
N GLY A 117 10.59 -1.61 -8.07
CA GLY A 117 9.92 -2.67 -8.81
C GLY A 117 8.98 -2.11 -9.87
N PRO A 118 8.02 -2.89 -10.40
CA PRO A 118 7.70 -4.27 -9.98
C PRO A 118 8.77 -5.30 -10.35
N THR A 119 9.00 -6.25 -9.46
CA THR A 119 9.83 -7.42 -9.71
C THR A 119 8.98 -8.66 -9.73
N GLN A 120 9.37 -9.64 -10.53
CA GLN A 120 8.63 -10.88 -10.70
C GLN A 120 9.48 -12.08 -10.35
N ALA A 121 8.86 -13.08 -9.74
CA ALA A 121 9.51 -14.34 -9.42
C ALA A 121 8.49 -15.48 -9.43
N GLN A 122 8.97 -16.70 -9.59
CA GLN A 122 8.15 -17.88 -9.40
C GLN A 122 8.24 -18.32 -7.94
N LEU A 123 7.07 -18.54 -7.34
CA LEU A 123 7.02 -19.10 -6.00
C LEU A 123 7.21 -20.62 -6.03
N GLN A 124 7.76 -21.14 -4.94
CA GLN A 124 7.95 -22.59 -4.79
C GLN A 124 6.65 -23.34 -4.51
N ASP A 125 5.56 -22.64 -4.21
CA ASP A 125 4.24 -23.25 -4.05
C ASP A 125 3.69 -23.81 -5.34
N ARG A 126 4.31 -23.46 -6.47
CA ARG A 126 4.02 -23.95 -7.83
C ARG A 126 2.69 -23.52 -8.42
N ALA A 127 1.80 -22.92 -7.63
CA ALA A 127 0.49 -22.49 -8.11
C ALA A 127 0.48 -21.07 -8.62
N HIS A 128 1.37 -20.21 -8.09
CA HIS A 128 1.31 -18.78 -8.32
C HIS A 128 2.59 -18.19 -8.87
N HIS A 129 2.42 -17.16 -9.69
CA HIS A 129 3.44 -16.18 -10.02
C HIS A 129 3.39 -15.06 -9.00
N PHE A 130 4.53 -14.45 -8.73
CA PHE A 130 4.69 -13.43 -7.72
C PHE A 130 5.18 -12.14 -8.37
N THR A 131 4.46 -11.05 -8.14
CA THR A 131 4.85 -9.71 -8.55
C THR A 131 4.87 -8.82 -7.31
N ARG A 132 5.95 -8.11 -7.09
CA ARG A 132 6.13 -7.29 -5.90
C ARG A 132 6.61 -5.91 -6.27
N PHE A 133 6.03 -4.90 -5.64
CA PHE A 133 6.59 -3.56 -5.66
C PHE A 133 6.53 -2.96 -4.25
N SER A 134 7.37 -1.96 -4.03
CA SER A 134 7.37 -1.22 -2.78
C SER A 134 7.51 0.27 -3.04
N MET A 135 6.95 1.06 -2.14
CA MET A 135 7.05 2.52 -2.15
C MET A 135 7.28 2.99 -0.73
N PRO A 136 8.22 3.90 -0.51
CA PRO A 136 8.23 4.62 0.75
C PRO A 136 7.00 5.51 0.82
N PHE A 137 6.48 5.73 2.01
CA PHE A 137 5.39 6.68 2.19
C PHE A 137 5.75 7.73 3.23
N MET A 138 5.08 8.85 3.10
CA MET A 138 5.17 9.95 4.06
C MET A 138 3.76 10.40 4.37
N ALA A 139 3.44 10.50 5.65
CA ALA A 139 2.16 11.04 6.09
C ALA A 139 2.42 12.15 7.10
N ARG A 140 1.58 13.15 7.06
CA ARG A 140 1.64 14.28 7.99
C ARG A 140 0.31 14.40 8.69
N HIS A 141 0.36 14.47 10.00
CA HIS A 141 -0.82 14.69 10.83
C HIS A 141 -0.69 16.02 11.57
N ARG A 142 -1.70 16.87 11.45
CA ARG A 142 -1.83 18.13 12.20
C ARG A 142 -2.96 18.01 13.20
N GLU A 143 -2.73 18.59 14.33
CA GLU A 143 -3.83 18.84 15.27
C GLU A 143 -4.78 19.89 14.76
#